data_6b7d1a02fed875e9247717f84849fcf5
#
_entry.id   6b7d1a02fed875e9247717f84849fcf5
#
_cell.length_a   1.000
_cell.length_b   1.000
_cell.length_c   1.000
_cell.angle_alpha   90.00
_cell.angle_beta   90.00
_cell.angle_gamma   90.00
#
_symmetry.space_group_name_H-M   'P 1'
#
loop_
_entity.id
_entity.type
_entity.pdbx_description
1 polymer ?
#
loop_
_entity_poly.entity_id
_entity_poly.type
_entity_poly.pdbx_seq_one_letter_code
_entity_poly.pdbx_strand_id
1 'polypeptide(L)'
;MDDHDLGAELDRLAGLRPSPLRTVPVTGGPAPVAVELAAWATGVAEDLHRRFGDRVELVVGFLAFPSRRRAGYPTLPLRPPQHFPTADPAELEVGLTGPLSVASGKDGWTTLWIENHSHHPVTIVTHGHVTGRVVDHDGEGVGGSPTAEQLRRVDVHLEPHSRHPLDVLVGAASTEPALGYSVPPGAWAVDVLLELGDGRRLRTPALPLTVT
;
A
#
# COMPACT_ATOMS: atom_id res chain seq x y z
N MET A 1 -30.96 5.38 -11.86
CA MET A 1 -29.69 5.02 -12.53
C MET A 1 -29.67 3.50 -12.60
N ASP A 2 -29.72 2.95 -13.79
CA ASP A 2 -30.04 1.55 -14.02
C ASP A 2 -28.81 0.63 -13.94
N ASP A 3 -29.05 -0.70 -13.71
CA ASP A 3 -27.98 -1.74 -13.72
C ASP A 3 -27.25 -1.79 -15.06
N HIS A 4 -27.92 -1.36 -16.13
CA HIS A 4 -27.33 -1.25 -17.45
C HIS A 4 -26.18 -0.24 -17.51
N ASP A 5 -26.24 0.86 -16.75
CA ASP A 5 -25.20 1.88 -16.73
C ASP A 5 -23.91 1.38 -16.05
N LEU A 6 -24.02 0.56 -14.99
CA LEU A 6 -22.86 0.00 -14.31
C LEU A 6 -22.14 -1.02 -15.21
N GLY A 7 -22.90 -1.92 -15.86
CA GLY A 7 -22.32 -2.91 -16.79
C GLY A 7 -21.57 -2.23 -17.93
N ALA A 8 -22.18 -1.24 -18.58
CA ALA A 8 -21.56 -0.50 -19.68
C ALA A 8 -20.28 0.22 -19.24
N GLU A 9 -20.24 0.78 -18.02
CA GLU A 9 -19.04 1.43 -17.50
C GLU A 9 -17.92 0.42 -17.22
N LEU A 10 -18.23 -0.73 -16.65
CA LEU A 10 -17.25 -1.78 -16.40
C LEU A 10 -16.66 -2.33 -17.70
N ASP A 11 -17.48 -2.52 -18.72
CA ASP A 11 -17.04 -2.94 -20.06
C ASP A 11 -16.12 -1.88 -20.69
N ARG A 12 -16.46 -0.60 -20.56
CA ARG A 12 -15.60 0.51 -20.99
C ARG A 12 -14.24 0.48 -20.30
N LEU A 13 -14.21 0.29 -18.97
CA LEU A 13 -12.98 0.23 -18.20
C LEU A 13 -12.13 -1.00 -18.56
N ALA A 14 -12.76 -2.15 -18.81
CA ALA A 14 -12.07 -3.36 -19.24
C ALA A 14 -11.40 -3.19 -20.61
N GLY A 15 -11.96 -2.35 -21.47
CA GLY A 15 -11.42 -2.03 -22.80
C GLY A 15 -10.19 -1.11 -22.80
N LEU A 16 -9.90 -0.41 -21.71
CA LEU A 16 -8.74 0.49 -21.61
C LEU A 16 -7.41 -0.28 -21.64
N ARG A 17 -6.34 0.40 -22.05
CA ARG A 17 -4.97 -0.16 -22.06
C ARG A 17 -3.99 0.86 -21.45
N PRO A 18 -3.39 0.60 -20.27
CA PRO A 18 -3.69 -0.56 -19.38
C PRO A 18 -5.11 -0.51 -18.81
N SER A 19 -5.73 -1.68 -18.59
CA SER A 19 -7.02 -1.75 -17.92
C SER A 19 -6.89 -1.45 -16.45
N PRO A 20 -7.77 -0.62 -15.86
CA PRO A 20 -7.83 -0.43 -14.42
C PRO A 20 -8.49 -1.60 -13.69
N LEU A 21 -9.23 -2.48 -14.40
CA LEU A 21 -9.85 -3.67 -13.81
C LEU A 21 -8.85 -4.82 -13.77
N ARG A 22 -8.77 -5.49 -12.63
CA ARG A 22 -7.98 -6.72 -12.47
C ARG A 22 -8.78 -7.97 -12.84
N THR A 23 -10.06 -7.95 -12.52
CA THR A 23 -11.02 -9.00 -12.88
C THR A 23 -12.22 -8.38 -13.56
N VAL A 24 -12.87 -9.14 -14.44
CA VAL A 24 -14.14 -8.72 -15.03
C VAL A 24 -15.26 -9.12 -14.07
N PRO A 25 -15.92 -8.14 -13.43
CA PRO A 25 -16.97 -8.45 -12.46
C PRO A 25 -18.19 -9.05 -13.14
N VAL A 26 -18.85 -9.97 -12.44
CA VAL A 26 -20.12 -10.52 -12.89
C VAL A 26 -21.24 -9.60 -12.43
N THR A 27 -21.91 -8.95 -13.37
CA THR A 27 -23.09 -8.12 -13.11
C THR A 27 -24.37 -8.94 -13.19
N GLY A 28 -25.40 -8.59 -12.44
CA GLY A 28 -26.76 -9.15 -12.63
C GLY A 28 -27.38 -9.85 -11.43
N GLY A 29 -26.99 -9.51 -10.22
CA GLY A 29 -27.60 -9.99 -8.97
C GLY A 29 -28.06 -8.85 -8.06
N PRO A 30 -28.87 -9.15 -7.01
CA PRO A 30 -29.31 -8.17 -6.02
C PRO A 30 -28.18 -7.71 -5.07
N ALA A 31 -27.02 -8.37 -5.10
CA ALA A 31 -25.84 -8.03 -4.30
C ALA A 31 -25.00 -6.94 -4.97
N PRO A 32 -24.23 -6.17 -4.21
CA PRO A 32 -23.24 -5.26 -4.79
C PRO A 32 -22.29 -6.01 -5.72
N VAL A 33 -21.93 -5.36 -6.83
CA VAL A 33 -20.95 -5.90 -7.77
C VAL A 33 -19.57 -5.70 -7.20
N ALA A 34 -18.83 -6.78 -6.95
CA ALA A 34 -17.43 -6.71 -6.52
C ALA A 34 -16.55 -6.32 -7.72
N VAL A 35 -15.84 -5.20 -7.58
CA VAL A 35 -14.96 -4.67 -8.62
C VAL A 35 -13.55 -4.58 -8.06
N GLU A 36 -12.66 -5.40 -8.60
CA GLU A 36 -11.25 -5.39 -8.25
C GLU A 36 -10.49 -4.49 -9.23
N LEU A 37 -9.84 -3.47 -8.70
CA LEU A 37 -9.11 -2.47 -9.45
C LEU A 37 -7.59 -2.65 -9.26
N ALA A 38 -6.83 -2.23 -10.26
CA ALA A 38 -5.39 -2.11 -10.13
C ALA A 38 -5.03 -1.05 -9.08
N ALA A 39 -3.91 -1.23 -8.36
CA ALA A 39 -3.49 -0.35 -7.28
C ALA A 39 -3.37 1.13 -7.67
N TRP A 40 -3.01 1.39 -8.94
CA TRP A 40 -2.90 2.75 -9.48
C TRP A 40 -4.24 3.40 -9.84
N ALA A 41 -5.35 2.65 -9.78
CA ALA A 41 -6.66 3.09 -10.29
C ALA A 41 -7.55 3.74 -9.19
N THR A 42 -6.96 4.39 -8.19
CA THR A 42 -7.70 5.04 -7.09
C THR A 42 -8.71 6.07 -7.57
N GLY A 43 -8.36 6.89 -8.59
CA GLY A 43 -9.30 7.84 -9.17
C GLY A 43 -10.50 7.18 -9.86
N VAL A 44 -10.32 5.97 -10.42
CA VAL A 44 -11.43 5.17 -10.98
C VAL A 44 -12.32 4.65 -9.85
N ALA A 45 -11.72 4.22 -8.72
CA ALA A 45 -12.47 3.78 -7.54
C ALA A 45 -13.36 4.90 -7.00
N GLU A 46 -12.81 6.12 -6.87
CA GLU A 46 -13.57 7.29 -6.42
C GLU A 46 -14.74 7.61 -7.36
N ASP A 47 -14.52 7.54 -8.67
CA ASP A 47 -15.55 7.82 -9.66
C ASP A 47 -16.66 6.76 -9.64
N LEU A 48 -16.30 5.48 -9.60
CA LEU A 48 -17.26 4.39 -9.47
C LEU A 48 -18.09 4.49 -8.19
N HIS A 49 -17.45 4.78 -7.05
CA HIS A 49 -18.16 4.95 -5.79
C HIS A 49 -19.10 6.16 -5.83
N ARG A 50 -18.67 7.28 -6.38
CA ARG A 50 -19.49 8.50 -6.52
C ARG A 50 -20.72 8.25 -7.40
N ARG A 51 -20.55 7.50 -8.50
CA ARG A 51 -21.62 7.26 -9.47
C ARG A 51 -22.56 6.14 -9.05
N PHE A 52 -22.04 5.09 -8.45
CA PHE A 52 -22.82 3.86 -8.21
C PHE A 52 -23.02 3.56 -6.71
N GLY A 53 -22.30 4.22 -5.82
CA GLY A 53 -22.48 4.11 -4.36
C GLY A 53 -22.38 2.67 -3.87
N ASP A 54 -23.39 2.27 -3.09
CA ASP A 54 -23.45 0.94 -2.45
C ASP A 54 -23.70 -0.23 -3.43
N ARG A 55 -23.87 0.06 -4.71
CA ARG A 55 -24.03 -0.98 -5.76
C ARG A 55 -22.71 -1.63 -6.16
N VAL A 56 -21.60 -1.03 -5.79
CA VAL A 56 -20.26 -1.57 -6.04
C VAL A 56 -19.53 -1.80 -4.73
N GLU A 57 -18.89 -2.94 -4.64
CA GLU A 57 -17.91 -3.25 -3.61
C GLU A 57 -16.52 -3.16 -4.25
N LEU A 58 -15.76 -2.14 -3.86
CA LEU A 58 -14.49 -1.83 -4.51
C LEU A 58 -13.32 -2.43 -3.74
N VAL A 59 -12.46 -3.10 -4.47
CA VAL A 59 -11.15 -3.56 -3.99
C VAL A 59 -10.09 -2.91 -4.85
N VAL A 60 -9.22 -2.11 -4.26
CA VAL A 60 -8.10 -1.49 -4.97
C VAL A 60 -6.81 -2.20 -4.58
N GLY A 61 -6.29 -2.98 -5.51
CA GLY A 61 -5.21 -3.91 -5.19
C GLY A 61 -5.70 -4.97 -4.21
N PHE A 62 -5.22 -4.93 -2.94
CA PHE A 62 -5.70 -5.79 -1.84
C PHE A 62 -6.48 -5.02 -0.78
N LEU A 63 -6.71 -3.74 -0.98
CA LEU A 63 -7.45 -2.91 -0.04
C LEU A 63 -8.94 -3.04 -0.34
N ALA A 64 -9.68 -3.70 0.56
CA ALA A 64 -11.13 -3.70 0.52
C ALA A 64 -11.64 -2.45 1.23
N PHE A 65 -12.43 -1.63 0.54
CA PHE A 65 -13.12 -0.50 1.14
C PHE A 65 -14.51 -0.97 1.58
N PRO A 66 -14.79 -1.04 2.88
CA PRO A 66 -16.10 -1.46 3.34
C PRO A 66 -17.16 -0.47 2.89
N SER A 67 -18.22 -0.95 2.26
CA SER A 67 -19.42 -0.16 2.01
C SER A 67 -19.97 0.37 3.34
N ARG A 68 -20.28 1.66 3.41
CA ARG A 68 -20.82 2.32 4.63
C ARG A 68 -22.11 1.69 5.16
N ARG A 69 -22.76 0.81 4.42
CA ARG A 69 -24.06 0.17 4.79
C ARG A 69 -23.96 -1.23 5.35
N ARG A 70 -22.82 -1.86 5.41
CA ARG A 70 -22.68 -3.15 6.12
C ARG A 70 -22.45 -2.94 7.63
N ALA A 71 -23.45 -2.36 8.30
CA ALA A 71 -23.62 -2.58 9.73
C ALA A 71 -23.88 -4.08 9.93
N GLY A 72 -22.86 -4.86 10.30
CA GLY A 72 -23.03 -6.28 10.59
C GLY A 72 -21.91 -7.21 10.15
N TYR A 73 -20.98 -6.78 9.32
CA TYR A 73 -19.72 -7.52 9.23
C TYR A 73 -18.92 -7.24 10.50
N PRO A 74 -18.55 -8.27 11.26
CA PRO A 74 -17.55 -8.08 12.27
C PRO A 74 -16.36 -7.48 11.51
N THR A 75 -16.00 -6.24 11.83
CA THR A 75 -14.67 -5.75 11.54
C THR A 75 -13.75 -6.87 12.01
N LEU A 76 -13.13 -7.58 11.06
CA LEU A 76 -12.08 -8.51 11.44
C LEU A 76 -11.20 -7.67 12.36
N PRO A 77 -11.01 -8.09 13.62
CA PRO A 77 -10.20 -7.32 14.53
C PRO A 77 -8.92 -7.04 13.77
N LEU A 78 -8.67 -5.76 13.50
CA LEU A 78 -7.38 -5.33 12.97
C LEU A 78 -6.40 -6.06 13.86
N ARG A 79 -5.59 -6.95 13.29
CA ARG A 79 -4.59 -7.66 14.08
C ARG A 79 -3.93 -6.59 14.92
N PRO A 80 -3.90 -6.75 16.25
CA PRO A 80 -3.31 -5.75 17.12
C PRO A 80 -1.96 -5.38 16.48
N PRO A 81 -1.60 -4.09 16.44
CA PRO A 81 -0.38 -3.64 15.78
C PRO A 81 0.74 -4.57 16.23
N GLN A 82 1.26 -5.36 15.30
CA GLN A 82 2.36 -6.26 15.63
C GLN A 82 3.51 -5.34 15.96
N HIS A 83 3.90 -5.31 17.21
CA HIS A 83 5.10 -4.61 17.66
C HIS A 83 6.29 -5.37 17.07
N PHE A 84 6.71 -4.93 15.89
CA PHE A 84 7.98 -5.37 15.35
C PHE A 84 9.09 -4.57 16.03
N PRO A 85 10.17 -5.19 16.43
CA PRO A 85 11.31 -4.46 16.96
C PRO A 85 11.74 -3.42 15.92
N THR A 86 11.98 -2.20 16.35
CA THR A 86 12.65 -1.20 15.53
C THR A 86 14.06 -1.70 15.22
N ALA A 87 14.61 -1.34 14.06
CA ALA A 87 16.00 -1.63 13.76
C ALA A 87 16.87 -1.12 14.91
N ASP A 88 17.77 -1.97 15.41
CA ASP A 88 18.75 -1.52 16.37
C ASP A 88 19.78 -0.64 15.65
N PRO A 89 19.89 0.66 15.97
CA PRO A 89 20.86 1.54 15.32
C PRO A 89 22.30 1.08 15.52
N ALA A 90 22.57 0.26 16.53
CA ALA A 90 23.88 -0.34 16.74
C ALA A 90 24.21 -1.44 15.72
N GLU A 91 23.20 -2.05 15.12
CA GLU A 91 23.38 -3.09 14.11
C GLU A 91 23.08 -2.59 12.69
N LEU A 92 21.93 -1.92 12.51
CA LEU A 92 21.44 -1.48 11.20
C LEU A 92 20.92 -0.04 11.29
N GLU A 93 21.51 0.83 10.55
CA GLU A 93 20.99 2.17 10.34
C GLU A 93 20.24 2.23 9.01
N VAL A 94 19.08 2.87 9.02
CA VAL A 94 18.24 3.00 7.82
C VAL A 94 17.71 4.42 7.69
N GLY A 95 17.65 4.90 6.45
CA GLY A 95 17.10 6.21 6.18
C GLY A 95 16.70 6.38 4.74
N LEU A 96 15.85 7.36 4.46
CA LEU A 96 15.48 7.73 3.10
C LEU A 96 16.46 8.74 2.52
N THR A 97 16.63 8.70 1.20
CA THR A 97 17.44 9.66 0.47
C THR A 97 16.55 10.87 0.12
N GLY A 98 16.66 11.92 0.91
CA GLY A 98 15.98 13.20 0.66
C GLY A 98 14.50 13.25 1.05
N PRO A 99 13.86 14.40 0.84
CA PRO A 99 12.44 14.55 1.11
C PRO A 99 11.61 13.74 0.12
N LEU A 100 10.62 13.01 0.64
CA LEU A 100 9.71 12.25 -0.18
C LEU A 100 8.42 13.04 -0.43
N SER A 101 8.02 13.11 -1.69
CA SER A 101 6.72 13.69 -2.08
C SER A 101 6.01 12.75 -3.04
N VAL A 102 4.73 12.50 -2.78
CA VAL A 102 3.87 11.63 -3.60
C VAL A 102 2.52 12.31 -3.77
N ALA A 103 1.98 12.31 -4.99
CA ALA A 103 0.64 12.84 -5.21
C ALA A 103 -0.43 11.94 -4.58
N SER A 104 -1.49 12.54 -4.04
CA SER A 104 -2.62 11.81 -3.45
C SER A 104 -3.17 10.76 -4.42
N GLY A 105 -3.33 9.53 -3.94
CA GLY A 105 -3.81 8.41 -4.74
C GLY A 105 -2.84 7.92 -5.82
N LYS A 106 -1.59 8.32 -5.77
CA LYS A 106 -0.54 7.88 -6.69
C LYS A 106 0.56 7.13 -5.96
N ASP A 107 1.38 6.45 -6.74
CA ASP A 107 2.60 5.83 -6.27
C ASP A 107 3.81 6.68 -6.64
N GLY A 108 4.82 6.66 -5.80
CA GLY A 108 6.12 7.28 -6.02
C GLY A 108 7.24 6.35 -5.60
N TRP A 109 8.42 6.57 -6.14
CA TRP A 109 9.61 5.83 -5.79
C TRP A 109 10.56 6.68 -4.98
N THR A 110 11.20 6.06 -4.01
CA THR A 110 12.30 6.63 -3.24
C THR A 110 13.38 5.59 -3.02
N THR A 111 14.53 6.02 -2.60
CA THR A 111 15.61 5.12 -2.21
C THR A 111 15.78 5.12 -0.70
N LEU A 112 15.65 3.95 -0.11
CA LEU A 112 16.06 3.67 1.25
C LEU A 112 17.54 3.29 1.23
N TRP A 113 18.34 3.87 2.09
CA TRP A 113 19.69 3.36 2.34
C TRP A 113 19.70 2.55 3.63
N ILE A 114 20.46 1.49 3.63
CA ILE A 114 20.68 0.63 4.79
C ILE A 114 22.17 0.51 4.98
N GLU A 115 22.63 0.73 6.21
CA GLU A 115 24.01 0.59 6.60
C GLU A 115 24.14 -0.48 7.68
N ASN A 116 25.02 -1.44 7.44
CA ASN A 116 25.31 -2.51 8.39
C ASN A 116 26.48 -2.09 9.28
N HIS A 117 26.19 -1.73 10.52
CA HIS A 117 27.22 -1.36 11.50
C HIS A 117 27.80 -2.57 12.27
N SER A 118 27.21 -3.73 12.08
CA SER A 118 27.68 -4.95 12.75
C SER A 118 28.97 -5.51 12.13
N HIS A 119 29.63 -6.39 12.85
CA HIS A 119 30.81 -7.14 12.36
C HIS A 119 30.43 -8.39 11.56
N HIS A 120 29.15 -8.61 11.32
CA HIS A 120 28.64 -9.79 10.61
C HIS A 120 27.85 -9.38 9.37
N PRO A 121 27.86 -10.18 8.30
CA PRO A 121 27.02 -9.94 7.15
C PRO A 121 25.54 -10.08 7.56
N VAL A 122 24.69 -9.18 7.03
CA VAL A 122 23.24 -9.19 7.23
C VAL A 122 22.57 -9.44 5.89
N THR A 123 21.56 -10.28 5.85
CA THR A 123 20.74 -10.51 4.65
C THR A 123 19.38 -9.91 4.84
N ILE A 124 18.98 -9.07 3.89
CA ILE A 124 17.62 -8.53 3.79
C ILE A 124 16.89 -9.35 2.75
N VAL A 125 15.69 -9.79 3.09
CA VAL A 125 14.83 -10.56 2.19
C VAL A 125 13.75 -9.63 1.65
N THR A 126 13.64 -9.56 0.33
CA THR A 126 12.56 -8.86 -0.34
C THR A 126 11.80 -9.81 -1.27
N HIS A 127 10.55 -9.50 -1.55
CA HIS A 127 9.73 -10.22 -2.51
C HIS A 127 9.30 -9.26 -3.62
N GLY A 128 10.29 -8.81 -4.39
CA GLY A 128 10.14 -7.78 -5.41
C GLY A 128 10.47 -6.39 -4.87
N HIS A 129 9.45 -5.54 -4.73
CA HIS A 129 9.66 -4.18 -4.22
C HIS A 129 9.52 -4.13 -2.71
N VAL A 130 10.40 -3.35 -2.07
CA VAL A 130 10.16 -2.91 -0.71
C VAL A 130 9.08 -1.83 -0.76
N THR A 131 8.11 -1.89 0.14
CA THR A 131 7.02 -0.92 0.17
C THR A 131 7.00 -0.11 1.44
N GLY A 132 6.74 1.19 1.27
CA GLY A 132 6.51 2.11 2.36
C GLY A 132 5.04 2.11 2.78
N ARG A 133 4.81 2.10 4.08
CA ARG A 133 3.51 2.30 4.69
C ARG A 133 3.38 3.76 5.11
N VAL A 134 2.33 4.45 4.65
CA VAL A 134 2.01 5.80 5.13
C VAL A 134 1.43 5.71 6.52
N VAL A 135 1.97 6.50 7.42
CA VAL A 135 1.56 6.55 8.82
C VAL A 135 1.16 7.97 9.21
N ASP A 136 0.23 8.06 10.17
CA ASP A 136 -0.18 9.30 10.78
C ASP A 136 0.80 9.76 11.89
N HIS A 137 0.40 10.80 12.63
CA HIS A 137 1.20 11.36 13.73
C HIS A 137 1.33 10.41 14.93
N ASP A 138 0.43 9.43 15.06
CA ASP A 138 0.47 8.41 16.11
C ASP A 138 1.25 7.16 15.67
N GLY A 139 1.73 7.13 14.43
CA GLY A 139 2.46 6.01 13.84
C GLY A 139 1.55 4.89 13.35
N GLU A 140 0.23 5.13 13.30
CA GLU A 140 -0.72 4.18 12.77
C GLU A 140 -0.73 4.21 11.23
N GLY A 141 -0.84 3.02 10.63
CA GLY A 141 -0.85 2.88 9.18
C GLY A 141 -2.15 3.34 8.58
N VAL A 142 -2.12 4.38 7.78
CA VAL A 142 -3.28 4.98 7.13
C VAL A 142 -3.30 4.79 5.61
N GLY A 143 -2.20 4.31 5.05
CA GLY A 143 -2.10 4.09 3.61
C GLY A 143 -0.82 3.41 3.19
N GLY A 144 -0.66 3.25 1.88
CA GLY A 144 0.52 2.63 1.29
C GLY A 144 0.28 2.20 -0.15
N SER A 145 1.29 1.57 -0.74
CA SER A 145 1.11 0.85 -2.00
C SER A 145 0.67 -0.57 -1.71
N PRO A 146 -0.47 -1.01 -2.24
CA PRO A 146 -0.88 -2.40 -2.13
C PRO A 146 0.02 -3.26 -2.99
N THR A 147 1.04 -3.85 -2.39
CA THR A 147 1.83 -4.88 -3.06
C THR A 147 1.15 -6.21 -2.94
N ALA A 148 0.73 -6.70 -4.04
CA ALA A 148 0.00 -7.91 -4.07
C ALA A 148 0.65 -9.02 -4.85
N GLU A 149 1.63 -8.75 -5.58
CA GLU A 149 2.27 -9.77 -6.36
C GLU A 149 3.36 -10.43 -5.52
N GLN A 150 3.19 -11.72 -5.28
CA GLN A 150 4.29 -12.55 -4.78
C GLN A 150 5.36 -12.61 -5.86
N LEU A 151 6.20 -11.60 -5.85
CA LEU A 151 7.34 -11.53 -6.72
C LEU A 151 8.42 -12.51 -6.22
N ARG A 152 9.36 -12.80 -7.07
CA ARG A 152 10.47 -13.68 -6.74
C ARG A 152 11.22 -13.15 -5.53
N ARG A 153 11.50 -14.02 -4.56
CA ARG A 153 12.38 -13.73 -3.43
C ARG A 153 13.74 -13.24 -3.95
N VAL A 154 14.19 -12.14 -3.39
CA VAL A 154 15.51 -11.56 -3.62
C VAL A 154 16.19 -11.35 -2.28
N ASP A 155 17.38 -11.94 -2.13
CA ASP A 155 18.21 -11.80 -0.95
C ASP A 155 19.28 -10.74 -1.23
N VAL A 156 19.28 -9.67 -0.44
CA VAL A 156 20.27 -8.60 -0.52
C VAL A 156 21.27 -8.80 0.63
N HIS A 157 22.51 -9.08 0.30
CA HIS A 157 23.57 -9.28 1.27
C HIS A 157 24.29 -7.97 1.55
N LEU A 158 24.35 -7.62 2.83
CA LEU A 158 25.06 -6.46 3.35
C LEU A 158 26.31 -6.94 4.07
N GLU A 159 27.47 -6.66 3.52
CA GLU A 159 28.74 -6.91 4.19
C GLU A 159 28.88 -6.05 5.46
N PRO A 160 29.71 -6.46 6.42
CA PRO A 160 30.01 -5.63 7.57
C PRO A 160 30.44 -4.22 7.16
N HIS A 161 29.94 -3.21 7.85
CA HIS A 161 30.23 -1.79 7.62
C HIS A 161 29.95 -1.31 6.18
N SER A 162 29.06 -1.99 5.48
CA SER A 162 28.66 -1.59 4.13
C SER A 162 27.31 -0.87 4.12
N ARG A 163 27.13 -0.02 3.11
CA ARG A 163 25.88 0.70 2.84
C ARG A 163 25.30 0.25 1.50
N HIS A 164 23.98 0.01 1.48
CA HIS A 164 23.29 -0.47 0.29
C HIS A 164 22.00 0.33 0.04
N PRO A 165 21.75 0.79 -1.19
CA PRO A 165 20.48 1.39 -1.56
C PRO A 165 19.44 0.32 -1.87
N LEU A 166 18.19 0.55 -1.45
CA LEU A 166 17.02 -0.24 -1.84
C LEU A 166 15.95 0.68 -2.39
N ASP A 167 15.39 0.33 -3.53
CA ASP A 167 14.25 1.04 -4.08
C ASP A 167 12.96 0.71 -3.31
N VAL A 168 12.27 1.74 -2.90
CA VAL A 168 11.02 1.65 -2.11
C VAL A 168 9.89 2.29 -2.88
N LEU A 169 8.82 1.52 -3.06
CA LEU A 169 7.57 2.00 -3.61
C LEU A 169 6.70 2.56 -2.47
N VAL A 170 6.31 3.81 -2.57
CA VAL A 170 5.43 4.48 -1.61
C VAL A 170 4.16 4.88 -2.32
N GLY A 171 3.04 4.32 -1.91
CA GLY A 171 1.73 4.66 -2.44
C GLY A 171 0.95 5.55 -1.49
N ALA A 172 0.12 6.43 -2.04
CA ALA A 172 -0.82 7.25 -1.28
C ALA A 172 -2.27 6.75 -1.38
N ALA A 173 -2.46 5.44 -1.63
CA ALA A 173 -3.77 4.82 -1.45
C ALA A 173 -4.08 4.70 0.05
N SER A 174 -5.32 5.00 0.45
CA SER A 174 -5.71 4.94 1.86
C SER A 174 -6.15 3.55 2.27
N THR A 175 -5.76 3.13 3.48
CA THR A 175 -6.28 1.96 4.19
C THR A 175 -7.24 2.35 5.30
N GLU A 176 -7.38 3.66 5.56
CA GLU A 176 -8.24 4.20 6.59
C GLU A 176 -9.56 4.70 5.98
N PRO A 177 -10.71 4.07 6.27
CA PRO A 177 -11.99 4.43 5.66
C PRO A 177 -12.39 5.89 5.88
N ALA A 178 -11.96 6.51 6.98
CA ALA A 178 -12.25 7.90 7.27
C ALA A 178 -11.56 8.88 6.31
N LEU A 179 -10.46 8.48 5.70
CA LEU A 179 -9.72 9.25 4.70
C LEU A 179 -10.24 9.05 3.27
N GLY A 180 -11.10 8.07 3.04
CA GLY A 180 -11.57 7.69 1.72
C GLY A 180 -10.58 6.79 0.98
N TYR A 181 -10.46 6.95 -0.35
CA TYR A 181 -9.62 6.08 -1.19
C TYR A 181 -8.15 6.47 -1.24
N SER A 182 -7.84 7.69 -0.86
CA SER A 182 -6.49 8.24 -0.97
C SER A 182 -6.12 8.97 0.31
N VAL A 183 -4.85 8.88 0.67
CA VAL A 183 -4.30 9.75 1.71
C VAL A 183 -4.37 11.19 1.22
N PRO A 184 -5.03 12.09 1.96
CA PRO A 184 -5.22 13.47 1.52
C PRO A 184 -3.89 14.24 1.50
N PRO A 185 -3.80 15.32 0.71
CA PRO A 185 -2.66 16.22 0.72
C PRO A 185 -2.33 16.73 2.12
N GLY A 186 -1.04 16.76 2.45
CA GLY A 186 -0.57 17.18 3.76
C GLY A 186 0.78 16.61 4.14
N ALA A 187 1.17 16.87 5.38
CA ALA A 187 2.38 16.31 5.98
C ALA A 187 2.04 15.00 6.68
N TRP A 188 2.70 13.95 6.26
CA TRP A 188 2.55 12.58 6.74
C TRP A 188 3.93 12.02 7.08
N ALA A 189 3.98 10.75 7.44
CA ALA A 189 5.23 10.03 7.52
C ALA A 189 5.12 8.69 6.78
N VAL A 190 6.26 8.08 6.51
CA VAL A 190 6.36 6.76 5.92
C VAL A 190 7.30 5.91 6.75
N ASP A 191 6.93 4.68 7.03
CA ASP A 191 7.81 3.65 7.53
C ASP A 191 7.89 2.47 6.57
N VAL A 192 8.93 1.67 6.73
CA VAL A 192 9.18 0.48 5.91
C VAL A 192 9.41 -0.70 6.84
N LEU A 193 8.77 -1.82 6.51
CA LEU A 193 9.00 -3.09 7.18
C LEU A 193 9.97 -3.92 6.35
N LEU A 194 11.11 -4.24 6.96
CA LEU A 194 12.15 -5.09 6.37
C LEU A 194 12.12 -6.48 6.99
N GLU A 195 12.28 -7.50 6.17
CA GLU A 195 12.47 -8.86 6.62
C GLU A 195 13.95 -9.24 6.50
N LEU A 196 14.50 -9.83 7.55
CA LEU A 196 15.89 -10.30 7.57
C LEU A 196 15.95 -11.79 7.27
N GLY A 197 17.10 -12.23 6.77
CA GLY A 197 17.34 -13.64 6.42
C GLY A 197 17.22 -14.61 7.58
N ASP A 198 17.35 -14.15 8.81
CA ASP A 198 17.15 -14.88 10.05
C ASP A 198 15.68 -14.91 10.53
N GLY A 199 14.76 -14.31 9.76
CA GLY A 199 13.33 -14.24 10.05
C GLY A 199 12.92 -13.11 10.97
N ARG A 200 13.84 -12.27 11.45
CA ARG A 200 13.50 -11.04 12.15
C ARG A 200 12.84 -10.06 11.17
N ARG A 201 11.97 -9.22 11.71
CA ARG A 201 11.37 -8.11 10.96
C ARG A 201 11.71 -6.81 11.66
N LEU A 202 12.22 -5.87 10.88
CA LEU A 202 12.61 -4.57 11.36
C LEU A 202 11.71 -3.51 10.73
N ARG A 203 11.26 -2.56 11.57
CA ARG A 203 10.57 -1.37 11.09
C ARG A 203 11.53 -0.21 11.11
N THR A 204 11.60 0.56 10.03
CA THR A 204 12.38 1.79 10.01
C THR A 204 11.75 2.84 10.93
N PRO A 205 12.51 3.83 11.39
CA PRO A 205 11.92 5.05 11.92
C PRO A 205 10.95 5.66 10.91
N ALA A 206 9.93 6.35 11.42
CA ALA A 206 9.03 7.11 10.57
C ALA A 206 9.76 8.29 9.93
N LEU A 207 9.68 8.42 8.63
CA LEU A 207 10.40 9.41 7.84
C LEU A 207 9.40 10.39 7.19
N PRO A 208 9.73 11.69 7.06
CA PRO A 208 8.79 12.67 6.54
C PRO A 208 8.32 12.36 5.12
N LEU A 209 7.01 12.47 4.89
CA LEU A 209 6.36 12.33 3.60
C LEU A 209 5.44 13.53 3.37
N THR A 210 5.54 14.15 2.20
CA THR A 210 4.56 15.14 1.75
C THR A 210 3.65 14.49 0.71
N VAL A 211 2.34 14.44 1.00
CA VAL A 211 1.33 14.10 -0.01
C VAL A 211 0.83 15.38 -0.64
N THR A 212 0.86 15.48 -1.98
CA THR A 212 0.48 16.67 -2.75
C THR A 212 -0.80 16.47 -3.55
#